data_30e1a320fc98edbb7e76639517249615
#
_entry.id   30e1a320fc98edbb7e76639517249615
#
_cell.length_a   1.000
_cell.length_b   1.000
_cell.length_c   1.000
_cell.angle_alpha   90.00
_cell.angle_beta   90.00
_cell.angle_gamma   90.00
#
_symmetry.space_group_name_H-M   'P 1'
#
loop_
_entity.id
_entity.type
_entity.pdbx_description
1 polymer ?
#
loop_
_entity_poly.entity_id
_entity_poly.type
_entity_poly.pdbx_seq_one_letter_code
_entity_poly.pdbx_strand_id
1 'polypeptide(L)'
;MSLRRIAATLGLSPSAVSLALRNSPKIPATTRERVAREAERIGYRPNAKLKELMSHLRHSGDRTQEACLGVISFYDSPRPWEQSLHLTRVFESMQRRANQLGYRLEPLWLKAPGMTLPRFLKILDTRGIQGMLCFGSPVLDEIFPPELDHFAIVTQGLSISTPLHRVTSHFYNDLAHALTATHTRGYRRPGIVLGYYEEQRSAHAYTSAYLGWCEHTYGNPAPVPVLRTNRVEEKPLMDWLRKHKPDVVIFVHLYNVLGELQQVLERNGIRAPEDLGVVAVSQILEGTPFTGMQQNQQVMGTWAVELLVSRLHNQDFGLPVYPRIEMVESRWIEGRTLRPAPGAKA
;
A
#
# COMPACT_ATOMS: atom_id res chain seq x y z
N MET A 1 -27.71 28.34 -9.40
CA MET A 1 -28.89 27.53 -9.01
C MET A 1 -28.62 26.87 -7.67
N SER A 2 -29.59 26.70 -6.80
CA SER A 2 -29.30 26.35 -5.38
C SER A 2 -29.97 25.04 -4.97
N LEU A 3 -29.32 24.33 -4.07
CA LEU A 3 -29.78 23.11 -3.40
C LEU A 3 -31.19 23.31 -2.75
N ARG A 4 -31.45 24.52 -2.25
CA ARG A 4 -32.75 24.91 -1.69
C ARG A 4 -33.90 24.86 -2.72
N ARG A 5 -33.61 25.11 -4.00
CA ARG A 5 -34.61 25.03 -5.07
C ARG A 5 -35.03 23.57 -5.35
N ILE A 6 -34.07 22.65 -5.38
CA ILE A 6 -34.36 21.21 -5.50
C ILE A 6 -35.19 20.74 -4.31
N ALA A 7 -34.82 21.16 -3.10
CA ALA A 7 -35.52 20.83 -1.87
C ALA A 7 -36.98 21.29 -1.91
N ALA A 8 -37.21 22.55 -2.31
CA ALA A 8 -38.55 23.11 -2.45
C ALA A 8 -39.41 22.38 -3.51
N THR A 9 -38.82 22.08 -4.68
CA THR A 9 -39.54 21.39 -5.78
C THR A 9 -39.95 19.97 -5.39
N LEU A 10 -39.13 19.25 -4.59
CA LEU A 10 -39.36 17.85 -4.24
C LEU A 10 -40.03 17.66 -2.87
N GLY A 11 -40.31 18.75 -2.14
CA GLY A 11 -40.85 18.69 -0.78
C GLY A 11 -39.90 18.05 0.22
N LEU A 12 -38.58 18.21 0.04
CA LEU A 12 -37.57 17.65 0.86
C LEU A 12 -36.80 18.71 1.66
N SER A 13 -36.16 18.33 2.76
CA SER A 13 -35.23 19.22 3.43
C SER A 13 -33.94 19.39 2.61
N PRO A 14 -33.25 20.55 2.69
CA PRO A 14 -31.97 20.74 2.04
C PRO A 14 -30.91 19.69 2.45
N SER A 15 -30.98 19.22 3.68
CA SER A 15 -30.12 18.14 4.19
C SER A 15 -30.39 16.81 3.49
N ALA A 16 -31.66 16.44 3.31
CA ALA A 16 -32.06 15.22 2.60
C ALA A 16 -31.62 15.26 1.13
N VAL A 17 -31.76 16.41 0.46
CA VAL A 17 -31.29 16.60 -0.93
C VAL A 17 -29.77 16.48 -0.99
N SER A 18 -29.04 17.06 -0.03
CA SER A 18 -27.58 16.95 0.05
C SER A 18 -27.11 15.51 0.23
N LEU A 19 -27.77 14.72 1.08
CA LEU A 19 -27.50 13.31 1.31
C LEU A 19 -27.84 12.47 0.06
N ALA A 20 -28.95 12.76 -0.60
CA ALA A 20 -29.37 12.06 -1.81
C ALA A 20 -28.36 12.25 -2.95
N LEU A 21 -27.89 13.49 -3.18
CA LEU A 21 -26.86 13.81 -4.20
C LEU A 21 -25.49 13.17 -3.92
N ARG A 22 -25.25 12.72 -2.68
CA ARG A 22 -24.04 11.99 -2.29
C ARG A 22 -24.23 10.47 -2.26
N ASN A 23 -25.34 9.97 -2.78
CA ASN A 23 -25.71 8.55 -2.75
C ASN A 23 -25.76 7.92 -1.36
N SER A 24 -26.02 8.72 -0.32
CA SER A 24 -26.07 8.23 1.06
C SER A 24 -27.11 7.11 1.24
N PRO A 25 -26.74 5.97 1.86
CA PRO A 25 -27.67 4.88 2.11
C PRO A 25 -28.79 5.24 3.07
N LYS A 26 -28.67 6.35 3.81
CA LYS A 26 -29.72 6.90 4.69
C LYS A 26 -30.93 7.45 3.93
N ILE A 27 -30.83 7.60 2.61
CA ILE A 27 -31.90 8.06 1.74
C ILE A 27 -32.33 6.93 0.80
N PRO A 28 -33.63 6.61 0.72
CA PRO A 28 -34.16 5.58 -0.18
C PRO A 28 -33.71 5.77 -1.63
N ALA A 29 -33.44 4.67 -2.35
CA ALA A 29 -32.97 4.70 -3.73
C ALA A 29 -33.89 5.53 -4.64
N THR A 30 -35.20 5.34 -4.52
CA THR A 30 -36.22 6.08 -5.27
C THR A 30 -36.15 7.59 -5.05
N THR A 31 -35.85 8.01 -3.82
CA THR A 31 -35.64 9.43 -3.48
C THR A 31 -34.35 9.97 -4.08
N ARG A 32 -33.30 9.18 -4.06
CA ARG A 32 -31.99 9.57 -4.66
C ARG A 32 -32.14 9.79 -6.17
N GLU A 33 -32.82 8.90 -6.86
CA GLU A 33 -33.11 9.03 -8.31
C GLU A 33 -33.95 10.26 -8.64
N ARG A 34 -34.99 10.56 -7.83
CA ARG A 34 -35.80 11.77 -7.99
C ARG A 34 -34.96 13.03 -7.84
N VAL A 35 -34.09 13.07 -6.84
CA VAL A 35 -33.20 14.22 -6.59
C VAL A 35 -32.16 14.35 -7.70
N ALA A 36 -31.58 13.26 -8.20
CA ALA A 36 -30.63 13.28 -9.31
C ALA A 36 -31.27 13.83 -10.61
N ARG A 37 -32.44 13.34 -10.98
CA ARG A 37 -33.18 13.82 -12.15
C ARG A 37 -33.54 15.31 -12.06
N GLU A 38 -33.98 15.78 -10.89
CA GLU A 38 -34.29 17.19 -10.70
C GLU A 38 -33.05 18.08 -10.74
N ALA A 39 -31.92 17.62 -10.16
CA ALA A 39 -30.66 18.32 -10.23
C ALA A 39 -30.15 18.47 -11.68
N GLU A 40 -30.27 17.42 -12.48
CA GLU A 40 -29.92 17.44 -13.90
C GLU A 40 -30.85 18.39 -14.68
N ARG A 41 -32.16 18.32 -14.45
CA ARG A 41 -33.16 19.15 -15.09
C ARG A 41 -32.91 20.65 -14.89
N ILE A 42 -32.45 21.05 -13.71
CA ILE A 42 -32.16 22.47 -13.41
C ILE A 42 -30.72 22.86 -13.66
N GLY A 43 -29.86 21.94 -14.17
CA GLY A 43 -28.45 22.18 -14.40
C GLY A 43 -27.66 22.44 -13.11
N TYR A 44 -28.08 21.85 -11.99
CA TYR A 44 -27.36 22.00 -10.71
C TYR A 44 -26.05 21.21 -10.74
N ARG A 45 -24.92 21.91 -10.52
CA ARG A 45 -23.62 21.31 -10.30
C ARG A 45 -23.16 21.61 -8.87
N PRO A 46 -22.74 20.60 -8.08
CA PRO A 46 -22.15 20.83 -6.78
C PRO A 46 -20.94 21.77 -6.88
N ASN A 47 -20.93 22.81 -6.06
CA ASN A 47 -19.79 23.73 -6.01
C ASN A 47 -18.67 23.08 -5.15
N ALA A 48 -17.59 22.65 -5.81
CA ALA A 48 -16.44 22.01 -5.15
C ALA A 48 -15.82 22.91 -4.08
N LYS A 49 -15.66 24.22 -4.35
CA LYS A 49 -15.14 25.19 -3.37
C LYS A 49 -16.05 25.35 -2.15
N LEU A 50 -17.38 25.35 -2.37
CA LEU A 50 -18.33 25.44 -1.25
C LEU A 50 -18.31 24.15 -0.42
N LYS A 51 -18.12 22.99 -1.06
CA LYS A 51 -17.98 21.70 -0.37
C LYS A 51 -16.72 21.68 0.52
N GLU A 52 -15.61 22.17 0.02
CA GLU A 52 -14.36 22.33 0.73
C GLU A 52 -14.49 23.28 1.92
N LEU A 53 -15.07 24.46 1.70
CA LEU A 53 -15.32 25.47 2.75
C LEU A 53 -16.25 24.94 3.85
N MET A 54 -17.34 24.25 3.47
CA MET A 54 -18.27 23.63 4.42
C MET A 54 -17.67 22.41 5.15
N SER A 55 -16.69 21.76 4.55
CA SER A 55 -15.87 20.75 5.24
C SER A 55 -15.01 21.42 6.31
N HIS A 56 -14.30 22.48 5.96
CA HIS A 56 -13.51 23.27 6.92
C HIS A 56 -14.36 23.83 8.07
N LEU A 57 -15.53 24.44 7.77
CA LEU A 57 -16.41 25.00 8.79
C LEU A 57 -17.02 23.95 9.74
N ARG A 58 -17.21 22.72 9.31
CA ARG A 58 -17.66 21.63 10.19
C ARG A 58 -16.57 21.14 11.14
N HIS A 59 -15.31 21.30 10.75
CA HIS A 59 -14.15 20.96 11.57
C HIS A 59 -13.72 22.10 12.49
N SER A 60 -14.11 23.35 12.20
CA SER A 60 -13.82 24.54 13.02
C SER A 60 -14.92 24.95 13.99
N GLY A 61 -16.02 24.20 14.06
CA GLY A 61 -17.06 24.39 15.08
C GLY A 61 -16.54 24.01 16.45
N ASP A 62 -16.51 24.97 17.33
CA ASP A 62 -16.25 25.10 18.75
C ASP A 62 -16.12 23.82 19.63
N ARG A 63 -15.32 22.84 19.18
CA ARG A 63 -14.88 21.70 20.00
C ARG A 63 -13.38 21.57 19.85
N THR A 64 -12.69 21.77 20.95
CA THR A 64 -11.26 21.46 21.20
C THR A 64 -10.87 20.01 20.94
N GLN A 65 -11.71 19.20 20.32
CA GLN A 65 -11.44 17.80 19.97
C GLN A 65 -10.97 17.74 18.51
N GLU A 66 -9.66 17.60 18.33
CA GLU A 66 -9.07 17.30 17.04
C GLU A 66 -9.74 16.07 16.40
N ALA A 67 -10.12 16.17 15.13
CA ALA A 67 -10.68 15.04 14.41
C ALA A 67 -9.68 13.87 14.40
N CYS A 68 -10.15 12.66 14.70
CA CYS A 68 -9.30 11.51 14.95
C CYS A 68 -9.50 10.43 13.88
N LEU A 69 -8.37 9.90 13.36
CA LEU A 69 -8.34 8.70 12.51
C LEU A 69 -7.73 7.55 13.30
N GLY A 70 -8.33 6.37 13.23
CA GLY A 70 -7.78 5.17 13.83
C GLY A 70 -6.65 4.59 12.98
N VAL A 71 -5.64 4.01 13.63
CA VAL A 71 -4.61 3.18 12.98
C VAL A 71 -4.68 1.79 13.57
N ILE A 72 -5.25 0.84 12.82
CA ILE A 72 -5.47 -0.54 13.29
C ILE A 72 -4.20 -1.37 13.10
N SER A 73 -3.82 -2.07 14.17
CA SER A 73 -2.79 -3.11 14.14
C SER A 73 -3.41 -4.51 14.27
N PHE A 74 -3.09 -5.39 13.30
CA PHE A 74 -3.32 -6.83 13.34
C PHE A 74 -2.08 -7.61 13.83
N TYR A 75 -1.00 -6.91 14.16
CA TYR A 75 0.22 -7.49 14.71
C TYR A 75 0.05 -7.83 16.20
N ASP A 76 0.98 -8.62 16.74
CA ASP A 76 1.05 -8.94 18.17
C ASP A 76 1.57 -7.77 19.02
N SER A 77 1.56 -6.58 18.49
CA SER A 77 2.00 -5.33 19.09
C SER A 77 1.02 -4.20 18.77
N PRO A 78 0.74 -3.29 19.73
CA PRO A 78 -0.06 -2.10 19.48
C PRO A 78 0.60 -1.12 18.51
N ARG A 79 1.95 -1.18 18.40
CA ARG A 79 2.77 -0.26 17.61
C ARG A 79 3.82 -1.02 16.80
N PRO A 80 3.38 -1.78 15.76
CA PRO A 80 4.30 -2.60 14.96
C PRO A 80 5.36 -1.77 14.24
N TRP A 81 5.11 -0.49 14.02
CA TRP A 81 6.09 0.44 13.41
C TRP A 81 7.31 0.72 14.29
N GLU A 82 7.26 0.50 15.59
CA GLU A 82 8.44 0.66 16.47
C GLU A 82 9.46 -0.49 16.28
N GLN A 83 9.05 -1.59 15.65
CA GLN A 83 9.87 -2.79 15.46
C GLN A 83 10.34 -2.98 14.00
N SER A 84 9.85 -2.17 13.07
CA SER A 84 10.13 -2.30 11.64
C SER A 84 10.34 -0.95 10.99
N LEU A 85 11.54 -0.69 10.50
CA LEU A 85 11.89 0.56 9.81
C LEU A 85 10.94 0.85 8.63
N HIS A 86 10.49 -0.18 7.93
CA HIS A 86 9.49 -0.04 6.86
C HIS A 86 8.17 0.54 7.40
N LEU A 87 7.62 -0.06 8.44
CA LEU A 87 6.37 0.40 9.04
C LEU A 87 6.55 1.77 9.72
N THR A 88 7.73 2.04 10.34
CA THR A 88 8.06 3.36 10.90
C THR A 88 7.89 4.45 9.85
N ARG A 89 8.52 4.30 8.68
CA ARG A 89 8.47 5.30 7.61
C ARG A 89 7.06 5.53 7.07
N VAL A 90 6.29 4.46 6.95
CA VAL A 90 4.87 4.57 6.56
C VAL A 90 4.08 5.32 7.63
N PHE A 91 4.22 4.94 8.91
CA PHE A 91 3.49 5.58 10.01
C PHE A 91 3.84 7.06 10.16
N GLU A 92 5.12 7.41 10.10
CA GLU A 92 5.56 8.81 10.17
C GLU A 92 4.99 9.67 9.04
N SER A 93 4.90 9.11 7.83
CA SER A 93 4.28 9.82 6.70
C SER A 93 2.77 9.93 6.83
N MET A 94 2.10 8.88 7.32
CA MET A 94 0.68 8.94 7.69
C MET A 94 0.44 10.01 8.74
N GLN A 95 1.22 10.04 9.80
CA GLN A 95 1.09 11.02 10.88
C GLN A 95 1.30 12.45 10.39
N ARG A 96 2.36 12.69 9.62
CA ARG A 96 2.64 13.99 9.03
C ARG A 96 1.49 14.46 8.13
N ARG A 97 0.98 13.57 7.28
CA ARG A 97 -0.12 13.92 6.38
C ARG A 97 -1.44 14.12 7.09
N ALA A 98 -1.77 13.29 8.06
CA ALA A 98 -2.94 13.47 8.90
C ALA A 98 -2.93 14.83 9.61
N ASN A 99 -1.81 15.18 10.25
CA ASN A 99 -1.65 16.48 10.93
C ASN A 99 -1.83 17.67 9.97
N GLN A 100 -1.28 17.59 8.74
CA GLN A 100 -1.47 18.63 7.71
C GLN A 100 -2.94 18.81 7.31
N LEU A 101 -3.73 17.74 7.41
CA LEU A 101 -5.16 17.75 7.10
C LEU A 101 -6.05 18.00 8.33
N GLY A 102 -5.46 18.29 9.49
CA GLY A 102 -6.18 18.59 10.73
C GLY A 102 -6.70 17.34 11.47
N TYR A 103 -6.07 16.18 11.26
CA TYR A 103 -6.42 14.94 11.93
C TYR A 103 -5.29 14.46 12.84
N ARG A 104 -5.65 13.90 14.00
CA ARG A 104 -4.73 13.13 14.84
C ARG A 104 -4.87 11.64 14.54
N LEU A 105 -3.75 10.91 14.58
CA LEU A 105 -3.76 9.44 14.48
C LEU A 105 -3.85 8.82 15.87
N GLU A 106 -4.74 7.85 16.01
CA GLU A 106 -4.94 7.08 17.23
C GLU A 106 -4.61 5.60 16.98
N PRO A 107 -3.56 5.05 17.60
CA PRO A 107 -3.26 3.63 17.54
C PRO A 107 -4.38 2.78 18.14
N LEU A 108 -4.81 1.75 17.43
CA LEU A 108 -5.86 0.82 17.80
C LEU A 108 -5.34 -0.62 17.67
N TRP A 109 -5.31 -1.35 18.77
CA TRP A 109 -4.82 -2.71 18.79
C TRP A 109 -5.97 -3.72 18.87
N LEU A 110 -6.36 -4.26 17.73
CA LEU A 110 -7.50 -5.17 17.64
C LEU A 110 -7.23 -6.52 18.34
N LYS A 111 -5.99 -7.02 18.26
CA LYS A 111 -5.56 -8.28 18.90
C LYS A 111 -5.04 -8.09 20.35
N ALA A 112 -5.37 -6.99 21.01
CA ALA A 112 -4.94 -6.76 22.39
C ALA A 112 -5.50 -7.85 23.33
N PRO A 113 -4.74 -8.29 24.34
CA PRO A 113 -5.25 -9.23 25.34
C PRO A 113 -6.54 -8.69 26.00
N GLY A 114 -7.59 -9.52 26.01
CA GLY A 114 -8.90 -9.14 26.54
C GLY A 114 -9.69 -8.11 25.71
N MET A 115 -9.23 -7.76 24.51
CA MET A 115 -10.02 -6.96 23.59
C MET A 115 -11.12 -7.84 22.97
N THR A 116 -12.35 -7.36 23.06
CA THR A 116 -13.48 -7.95 22.35
C THR A 116 -13.98 -6.96 21.30
N LEU A 117 -14.60 -7.46 20.24
CA LEU A 117 -15.11 -6.59 19.18
C LEU A 117 -16.15 -5.56 19.67
N PRO A 118 -17.11 -5.89 20.55
CA PRO A 118 -18.00 -4.89 21.15
C PRO A 118 -17.25 -3.80 21.91
N ARG A 119 -16.19 -4.16 22.66
CA ARG A 119 -15.34 -3.20 23.35
C ARG A 119 -14.58 -2.30 22.38
N PHE A 120 -14.07 -2.88 21.28
CA PHE A 120 -13.38 -2.14 20.24
C PHE A 120 -14.31 -1.11 19.57
N LEU A 121 -15.52 -1.53 19.18
CA LEU A 121 -16.55 -0.64 18.61
C LEU A 121 -16.91 0.50 19.56
N LYS A 122 -17.06 0.22 20.86
CA LYS A 122 -17.32 1.24 21.87
C LYS A 122 -16.18 2.27 21.98
N ILE A 123 -14.92 1.83 21.81
CA ILE A 123 -13.77 2.74 21.78
C ILE A 123 -13.85 3.66 20.59
N LEU A 124 -14.15 3.13 19.38
CA LEU A 124 -14.29 3.92 18.16
C LEU A 124 -15.38 4.98 18.32
N ASP A 125 -16.55 4.59 18.79
CA ASP A 125 -17.69 5.47 19.00
C ASP A 125 -17.37 6.59 20.04
N THR A 126 -16.84 6.21 21.20
CA THR A 126 -16.48 7.17 22.28
C THR A 126 -15.45 8.20 21.80
N ARG A 127 -14.54 7.82 20.92
CA ARG A 127 -13.50 8.69 20.35
C ARG A 127 -13.93 9.40 19.07
N GLY A 128 -15.14 9.16 18.58
CA GLY A 128 -15.66 9.74 17.34
C GLY A 128 -14.88 9.34 16.09
N ILE A 129 -14.25 8.16 16.11
CA ILE A 129 -13.46 7.65 14.99
C ILE A 129 -14.41 7.09 13.94
N GLN A 130 -14.39 7.66 12.75
CA GLN A 130 -15.19 7.22 11.59
C GLN A 130 -14.34 6.65 10.46
N GLY A 131 -13.03 6.88 10.50
CA GLY A 131 -12.09 6.42 9.50
C GLY A 131 -10.87 5.74 10.10
N MET A 132 -10.42 4.67 9.46
CA MET A 132 -9.32 3.86 9.93
C MET A 132 -8.34 3.50 8.84
N LEU A 133 -7.06 3.62 9.16
CA LEU A 133 -5.92 3.11 8.39
C LEU A 133 -5.52 1.74 8.95
N CYS A 134 -5.15 0.82 8.08
CA CYS A 134 -4.65 -0.48 8.48
C CYS A 134 -3.31 -0.77 7.82
N PHE A 135 -2.31 -1.21 8.59
CA PHE A 135 -0.99 -1.59 8.09
C PHE A 135 -0.95 -2.92 7.32
N GLY A 136 -2.09 -3.54 7.06
CA GLY A 136 -2.12 -4.91 6.62
C GLY A 136 -1.96 -5.88 7.81
N SER A 137 -1.58 -7.12 7.52
CA SER A 137 -1.41 -8.17 8.53
C SER A 137 -0.06 -8.86 8.37
N PRO A 138 0.54 -9.36 9.46
CA PRO A 138 1.73 -10.23 9.39
C PRO A 138 1.39 -11.63 8.87
N VAL A 139 0.12 -12.01 8.90
CA VAL A 139 -0.38 -13.25 8.30
C VAL A 139 -1.11 -12.96 6.99
N LEU A 140 -1.08 -13.94 6.10
CA LEU A 140 -1.81 -13.89 4.85
C LEU A 140 -3.29 -14.19 5.08
N ASP A 141 -4.11 -13.68 4.18
CA ASP A 141 -5.56 -13.94 4.18
C ASP A 141 -6.28 -13.49 5.47
N GLU A 142 -5.75 -12.49 6.14
CA GLU A 142 -6.42 -11.87 7.27
C GLU A 142 -7.76 -11.29 6.81
N ILE A 143 -8.82 -11.62 7.55
CA ILE A 143 -10.16 -11.11 7.29
C ILE A 143 -10.45 -9.94 8.23
N PHE A 144 -10.87 -8.84 7.67
CA PHE A 144 -11.31 -7.69 8.44
C PHE A 144 -12.68 -7.98 9.05
N PRO A 145 -12.89 -7.70 10.36
CA PRO A 145 -14.17 -7.99 11.02
C PRO A 145 -15.35 -7.33 10.31
N PRO A 146 -16.38 -8.08 9.92
CA PRO A 146 -17.53 -7.55 9.17
C PRO A 146 -18.31 -6.48 9.94
N GLU A 147 -18.25 -6.48 11.26
CA GLU A 147 -18.89 -5.48 12.12
C GLU A 147 -18.29 -4.09 11.96
N LEU A 148 -17.11 -3.99 11.34
CA LEU A 148 -16.46 -2.72 11.03
C LEU A 148 -16.82 -2.19 9.63
N ASP A 149 -17.75 -2.84 8.93
CA ASP A 149 -18.13 -2.51 7.54
C ASP A 149 -18.79 -1.13 7.37
N HIS A 150 -19.20 -0.49 8.47
CA HIS A 150 -19.81 0.85 8.45
C HIS A 150 -18.80 2.00 8.66
N PHE A 151 -17.52 1.70 8.77
CA PHE A 151 -16.45 2.70 8.82
C PHE A 151 -15.83 2.95 7.44
N ALA A 152 -15.16 4.09 7.27
CA ALA A 152 -14.26 4.28 6.13
C ALA A 152 -12.92 3.61 6.46
N ILE A 153 -12.47 2.68 5.61
CA ILE A 153 -11.25 1.90 5.87
C ILE A 153 -10.36 1.90 4.64
N VAL A 154 -9.06 2.12 4.87
CA VAL A 154 -8.01 1.99 3.86
C VAL A 154 -6.90 1.11 4.43
N THR A 155 -6.49 0.10 3.69
CA THR A 155 -5.38 -0.79 4.07
C THR A 155 -4.13 -0.54 3.24
N GLN A 156 -2.98 -0.90 3.80
CA GLN A 156 -1.72 -0.97 3.08
C GLN A 156 -1.41 -2.41 2.67
N GLY A 157 -0.93 -2.57 1.43
CA GLY A 157 -0.54 -3.87 0.91
C GLY A 157 -1.70 -4.79 0.58
N LEU A 158 -1.41 -6.09 0.40
CA LEU A 158 -2.35 -7.08 -0.10
C LEU A 158 -2.61 -8.24 0.89
N SER A 159 -2.09 -8.19 2.12
CA SER A 159 -2.21 -9.26 3.11
C SER A 159 -3.61 -9.42 3.73
N ILE A 160 -4.50 -8.44 3.55
CA ILE A 160 -5.90 -8.52 3.99
C ILE A 160 -6.76 -8.92 2.80
N SER A 161 -7.46 -10.05 2.92
CA SER A 161 -8.30 -10.63 1.86
C SER A 161 -9.61 -9.86 1.68
N THR A 162 -10.13 -9.25 2.76
CA THR A 162 -11.34 -8.41 2.65
C THR A 162 -11.15 -7.34 1.57
N PRO A 163 -12.15 -7.13 0.68
CA PRO A 163 -12.06 -6.17 -0.41
C PRO A 163 -12.13 -4.72 0.12
N LEU A 164 -11.00 -4.21 0.58
CA LEU A 164 -10.82 -2.83 1.07
C LEU A 164 -10.12 -1.97 0.02
N HIS A 165 -10.37 -0.66 0.04
CA HIS A 165 -9.51 0.29 -0.64
C HIS A 165 -8.10 0.19 -0.08
N ARG A 166 -7.08 0.28 -0.96
CA ARG A 166 -5.69 0.03 -0.54
C ARG A 166 -4.67 0.84 -1.31
N VAL A 167 -3.53 1.05 -0.65
CA VAL A 167 -2.31 1.58 -1.25
C VAL A 167 -1.23 0.50 -1.14
N THR A 168 -0.54 0.20 -2.23
CA THR A 168 0.48 -0.85 -2.27
C THR A 168 1.62 -0.47 -3.20
N SER A 169 2.76 -1.17 -3.13
CA SER A 169 3.82 -1.04 -4.14
C SER A 169 3.41 -1.69 -5.45
N HIS A 170 3.96 -1.19 -6.55
CA HIS A 170 3.76 -1.77 -7.88
C HIS A 170 4.73 -2.97 -8.09
N PHE A 171 4.49 -4.08 -7.38
CA PHE A 171 5.38 -5.23 -7.32
C PHE A 171 5.83 -5.77 -8.67
N TYR A 172 4.90 -5.84 -9.64
CA TYR A 172 5.22 -6.27 -11.01
C TYR A 172 6.24 -5.33 -11.64
N ASN A 173 6.01 -4.03 -11.58
CA ASN A 173 6.87 -3.04 -12.22
C ASN A 173 8.23 -2.94 -11.55
N ASP A 174 8.29 -3.12 -10.23
CA ASP A 174 9.55 -3.14 -9.47
C ASP A 174 10.50 -4.21 -10.01
N LEU A 175 10.01 -5.44 -10.21
CA LEU A 175 10.83 -6.52 -10.75
C LEU A 175 11.11 -6.37 -12.24
N ALA A 176 10.13 -5.96 -13.03
CA ALA A 176 10.32 -5.73 -14.47
C ALA A 176 11.37 -4.64 -14.74
N HIS A 177 11.36 -3.58 -13.94
CA HIS A 177 12.39 -2.52 -13.98
C HIS A 177 13.77 -3.10 -13.61
N ALA A 178 13.88 -3.85 -12.53
CA ALA A 178 15.15 -4.46 -12.09
C ALA A 178 15.73 -5.40 -13.19
N LEU A 179 14.87 -6.21 -13.80
CA LEU A 179 15.26 -7.10 -14.92
C LEU A 179 15.74 -6.29 -16.13
N THR A 180 15.02 -5.26 -16.51
CA THR A 180 15.40 -4.37 -17.61
C THR A 180 16.72 -3.66 -17.33
N ALA A 181 16.90 -3.15 -16.12
CA ALA A 181 18.14 -2.48 -15.71
C ALA A 181 19.35 -3.43 -15.72
N THR A 182 19.18 -4.69 -15.32
CA THR A 182 20.25 -5.70 -15.38
C THR A 182 20.56 -6.09 -16.83
N HIS A 183 19.54 -6.29 -17.65
CA HIS A 183 19.70 -6.63 -19.07
C HIS A 183 20.47 -5.53 -19.85
N THR A 184 20.13 -4.27 -19.58
CA THR A 184 20.81 -3.11 -20.17
C THR A 184 22.30 -3.06 -19.82
N ARG A 185 22.68 -3.58 -18.63
CA ARG A 185 24.08 -3.69 -18.18
C ARG A 185 24.80 -4.94 -18.69
N GLY A 186 24.18 -5.68 -19.60
CA GLY A 186 24.79 -6.83 -20.26
C GLY A 186 24.63 -8.16 -19.52
N TYR A 187 23.83 -8.24 -18.47
CA TYR A 187 23.47 -9.53 -17.86
C TYR A 187 22.47 -10.27 -18.74
N ARG A 188 22.59 -11.60 -18.82
CA ARG A 188 21.80 -12.43 -19.75
C ARG A 188 21.15 -13.64 -19.10
N ARG A 189 21.52 -13.96 -17.88
CA ARG A 189 20.97 -15.09 -17.11
C ARG A 189 20.49 -14.64 -15.72
N PRO A 190 19.44 -13.79 -15.68
CA PRO A 190 18.90 -13.37 -14.39
C PRO A 190 18.27 -14.55 -13.67
N GLY A 191 18.53 -14.65 -12.36
CA GLY A 191 17.82 -15.51 -11.45
C GLY A 191 17.14 -14.69 -10.36
N ILE A 192 16.04 -15.18 -9.81
CA ILE A 192 15.39 -14.53 -8.66
C ILE A 192 15.37 -15.46 -7.45
N VAL A 193 15.61 -14.85 -6.27
CA VAL A 193 15.42 -15.45 -4.96
C VAL A 193 14.26 -14.75 -4.29
N LEU A 194 13.22 -15.49 -3.93
CA LEU A 194 11.92 -14.95 -3.55
C LEU A 194 11.37 -15.66 -2.31
N GLY A 195 10.94 -14.89 -1.31
CA GLY A 195 10.27 -15.40 -0.13
C GLY A 195 8.89 -15.98 -0.44
N TYR A 196 8.51 -17.06 0.23
CA TYR A 196 7.16 -17.62 0.08
C TYR A 196 6.08 -16.62 0.51
N TYR A 197 6.34 -15.89 1.60
CA TYR A 197 5.42 -14.86 2.08
C TYR A 197 5.28 -13.70 1.10
N GLU A 198 6.39 -13.21 0.54
CA GLU A 198 6.40 -12.13 -0.45
C GLU A 198 5.67 -12.52 -1.73
N GLU A 199 5.86 -13.76 -2.18
CA GLU A 199 5.19 -14.29 -3.36
C GLU A 199 3.66 -14.32 -3.19
N GLN A 200 3.19 -14.87 -2.08
CA GLN A 200 1.76 -14.94 -1.79
C GLN A 200 1.18 -13.54 -1.54
N ARG A 201 1.85 -12.73 -0.73
CA ARG A 201 1.43 -11.36 -0.40
C ARG A 201 1.34 -10.44 -1.61
N SER A 202 2.17 -10.66 -2.62
CA SER A 202 2.12 -9.90 -3.88
C SER A 202 1.15 -10.48 -4.91
N ALA A 203 0.35 -11.48 -4.54
CA ALA A 203 -0.52 -12.22 -5.47
C ALA A 203 0.26 -12.75 -6.70
N HIS A 204 1.45 -13.29 -6.47
CA HIS A 204 2.37 -13.84 -7.49
C HIS A 204 2.90 -12.82 -8.51
N ALA A 205 2.79 -11.51 -8.24
CA ALA A 205 3.22 -10.47 -9.15
C ALA A 205 4.71 -10.57 -9.51
N TYR A 206 5.56 -10.95 -8.56
CA TYR A 206 7.00 -11.09 -8.82
C TYR A 206 7.32 -12.25 -9.76
N THR A 207 6.80 -13.45 -9.49
CA THR A 207 7.00 -14.59 -10.43
C THR A 207 6.40 -14.30 -11.79
N SER A 208 5.21 -13.69 -11.86
CA SER A 208 4.57 -13.31 -13.12
C SER A 208 5.41 -12.29 -13.91
N ALA A 209 5.96 -11.28 -13.23
CA ALA A 209 6.86 -10.32 -13.86
C ALA A 209 8.13 -10.97 -14.42
N TYR A 210 8.74 -11.88 -13.65
CA TYR A 210 9.95 -12.59 -14.09
C TYR A 210 9.70 -13.45 -15.32
N LEU A 211 8.69 -14.31 -15.26
CA LEU A 211 8.37 -15.21 -16.36
C LEU A 211 7.95 -14.46 -17.62
N GLY A 212 7.05 -13.49 -17.48
CA GLY A 212 6.59 -12.69 -18.63
C GLY A 212 7.69 -11.82 -19.22
N TRP A 213 8.56 -11.23 -18.39
CA TRP A 213 9.69 -10.46 -18.88
C TRP A 213 10.71 -11.34 -19.63
N CYS A 214 11.02 -12.54 -19.10
CA CYS A 214 11.93 -13.48 -19.78
C CYS A 214 11.36 -13.97 -21.11
N GLU A 215 10.10 -14.33 -21.16
CA GLU A 215 9.40 -14.73 -22.39
C GLU A 215 9.48 -13.63 -23.45
N HIS A 216 9.13 -12.40 -23.06
CA HIS A 216 9.16 -11.25 -23.98
C HIS A 216 10.57 -10.91 -24.47
N THR A 217 11.57 -10.98 -23.58
CA THR A 217 12.94 -10.53 -23.88
C THR A 217 13.76 -11.56 -24.64
N TYR A 218 13.57 -12.84 -24.33
CA TYR A 218 14.36 -13.93 -24.89
C TYR A 218 13.59 -14.83 -25.86
N GLY A 219 12.27 -14.70 -25.93
CA GLY A 219 11.40 -15.60 -26.73
C GLY A 219 11.38 -17.03 -26.17
N ASN A 220 11.79 -17.24 -24.94
CA ASN A 220 11.93 -18.54 -24.28
C ASN A 220 11.55 -18.47 -22.81
N PRO A 221 11.26 -19.62 -22.18
CA PRO A 221 11.07 -19.68 -20.73
C PRO A 221 12.25 -19.10 -19.96
N ALA A 222 12.00 -18.71 -18.73
CA ALA A 222 13.00 -18.15 -17.84
C ALA A 222 14.28 -19.02 -17.79
N PRO A 223 15.47 -18.45 -18.02
CA PRO A 223 16.73 -19.21 -18.14
C PRO A 223 17.17 -19.83 -16.81
N VAL A 224 16.65 -19.34 -15.69
CA VAL A 224 16.97 -19.79 -14.34
C VAL A 224 15.67 -19.98 -13.57
N PRO A 225 15.42 -21.15 -12.94
CA PRO A 225 14.22 -21.33 -12.12
C PRO A 225 14.27 -20.47 -10.86
N VAL A 226 13.11 -20.01 -10.40
CA VAL A 226 13.00 -19.23 -9.16
C VAL A 226 13.44 -20.03 -7.96
N LEU A 227 14.37 -19.50 -7.16
CA LEU A 227 14.69 -20.04 -5.83
C LEU A 227 13.69 -19.45 -4.82
N ARG A 228 12.84 -20.31 -4.25
CA ARG A 228 11.90 -19.92 -3.19
C ARG A 228 12.44 -20.34 -1.83
N THR A 229 12.52 -19.40 -0.92
CA THR A 229 13.02 -19.63 0.46
C THR A 229 12.52 -18.56 1.41
N ASN A 230 12.29 -18.92 2.67
CA ASN A 230 11.92 -17.95 3.70
C ASN A 230 13.14 -17.25 4.35
N ARG A 231 14.36 -17.77 4.10
CA ARG A 231 15.61 -17.24 4.64
C ARG A 231 16.71 -17.38 3.60
N VAL A 232 17.77 -16.59 3.73
CA VAL A 232 19.01 -16.83 2.98
C VAL A 232 19.77 -17.96 3.66
N GLU A 233 19.46 -19.18 3.25
CA GLU A 233 20.20 -20.37 3.68
C GLU A 233 21.36 -20.61 2.73
N GLU A 234 22.58 -20.68 3.28
CA GLU A 234 23.83 -20.76 2.51
C GLU A 234 23.84 -21.97 1.56
N LYS A 235 23.55 -23.17 2.07
CA LYS A 235 23.63 -24.38 1.26
C LYS A 235 22.62 -24.39 0.09
N PRO A 236 21.32 -24.16 0.27
CA PRO A 236 20.37 -24.08 -0.83
C PRO A 236 20.72 -23.01 -1.88
N LEU A 237 21.14 -21.82 -1.44
CA LEU A 237 21.55 -20.75 -2.33
C LEU A 237 22.78 -21.15 -3.16
N MET A 238 23.81 -21.69 -2.53
CA MET A 238 25.06 -22.08 -3.23
C MET A 238 24.84 -23.25 -4.17
N ASP A 239 24.01 -24.24 -3.82
CA ASP A 239 23.66 -25.36 -4.69
C ASP A 239 22.88 -24.86 -5.92
N TRP A 240 21.95 -23.92 -5.73
CA TRP A 240 21.19 -23.30 -6.82
C TRP A 240 22.10 -22.46 -7.75
N LEU A 241 23.01 -21.63 -7.18
CA LEU A 241 23.96 -20.84 -7.95
C LEU A 241 24.88 -21.74 -8.80
N ARG A 242 25.44 -22.82 -8.23
CA ARG A 242 26.30 -23.77 -8.94
C ARG A 242 25.57 -24.50 -10.07
N LYS A 243 24.32 -24.92 -9.79
CA LYS A 243 23.50 -25.67 -10.74
C LYS A 243 23.04 -24.81 -11.93
N HIS A 244 22.54 -23.61 -11.64
CA HIS A 244 21.84 -22.81 -12.63
C HIS A 244 22.70 -21.69 -13.22
N LYS A 245 23.82 -21.34 -12.57
CA LYS A 245 24.81 -20.35 -13.03
C LYS A 245 24.19 -19.03 -13.52
N PRO A 246 23.38 -18.34 -12.69
CA PRO A 246 22.94 -17.00 -13.02
C PRO A 246 24.15 -16.07 -13.10
N ASP A 247 24.10 -15.04 -13.96
CA ASP A 247 25.10 -13.96 -13.99
C ASP A 247 24.66 -12.74 -13.14
N VAL A 248 23.38 -12.69 -12.78
CA VAL A 248 22.83 -11.73 -11.83
C VAL A 248 21.70 -12.38 -11.03
N VAL A 249 21.63 -12.06 -9.75
CA VAL A 249 20.57 -12.53 -8.87
C VAL A 249 19.80 -11.33 -8.29
N ILE A 250 18.48 -11.39 -8.40
CA ILE A 250 17.56 -10.40 -7.87
C ILE A 250 16.91 -10.98 -6.62
N PHE A 251 17.18 -10.36 -5.48
CA PHE A 251 16.62 -10.77 -4.19
C PHE A 251 15.36 -9.97 -3.89
N VAL A 252 14.28 -10.69 -3.63
CA VAL A 252 12.97 -10.11 -3.25
C VAL A 252 12.64 -10.57 -1.85
N HIS A 253 13.10 -9.81 -0.86
CA HIS A 253 12.87 -10.09 0.57
C HIS A 253 12.58 -8.81 1.35
N LEU A 254 11.69 -8.90 2.32
CA LEU A 254 11.23 -7.76 3.12
C LEU A 254 12.12 -7.42 4.33
N TYR A 255 12.86 -8.37 4.92
CA TYR A 255 13.51 -8.15 6.20
C TYR A 255 14.99 -8.58 6.19
N ASN A 256 15.87 -7.67 6.59
CA ASN A 256 17.30 -7.82 6.99
C ASN A 256 18.20 -8.82 6.22
N VAL A 257 17.72 -9.33 5.11
CA VAL A 257 18.36 -10.44 4.37
C VAL A 257 19.61 -9.97 3.62
N LEU A 258 19.74 -8.68 3.32
CA LEU A 258 20.89 -8.18 2.57
C LEU A 258 22.20 -8.34 3.33
N GLY A 259 22.19 -8.18 4.66
CA GLY A 259 23.37 -8.43 5.48
C GLY A 259 23.75 -9.92 5.54
N GLU A 260 22.76 -10.80 5.67
CA GLU A 260 22.98 -12.25 5.61
C GLU A 260 23.49 -12.68 4.25
N LEU A 261 22.90 -12.16 3.18
CA LEU A 261 23.32 -12.40 1.80
C LEU A 261 24.78 -11.98 1.60
N GLN A 262 25.16 -10.77 2.01
CA GLN A 262 26.52 -10.29 1.89
C GLN A 262 27.49 -11.23 2.59
N GLN A 263 27.19 -11.65 3.81
CA GLN A 263 28.05 -12.61 4.55
C GLN A 263 28.16 -13.98 3.87
N VAL A 264 27.05 -14.48 3.27
CA VAL A 264 27.07 -15.75 2.53
C VAL A 264 27.97 -15.64 1.30
N LEU A 265 27.84 -14.56 0.53
CA LEU A 265 28.68 -14.34 -0.67
C LEU A 265 30.15 -14.20 -0.29
N GLU A 266 30.47 -13.40 0.72
CA GLU A 266 31.85 -13.20 1.21
C GLU A 266 32.50 -14.52 1.68
N ARG A 267 31.81 -15.33 2.50
CA ARG A 267 32.28 -16.63 2.96
C ARG A 267 32.56 -17.61 1.81
N ASN A 268 31.83 -17.49 0.71
CA ASN A 268 32.03 -18.34 -0.47
C ASN A 268 32.95 -17.71 -1.54
N GLY A 269 33.57 -16.56 -1.25
CA GLY A 269 34.50 -15.89 -2.15
C GLY A 269 33.83 -15.28 -3.40
N ILE A 270 32.52 -15.04 -3.37
CA ILE A 270 31.76 -14.45 -4.48
C ILE A 270 31.75 -12.94 -4.32
N ARG A 271 32.30 -12.23 -5.27
CA ARG A 271 32.35 -10.76 -5.30
C ARG A 271 31.28 -10.20 -6.22
N ALA A 272 30.59 -9.20 -5.75
CA ALA A 272 29.66 -8.41 -6.56
C ALA A 272 30.31 -7.05 -6.89
N PRO A 273 30.33 -6.61 -8.16
CA PRO A 273 29.67 -7.20 -9.33
C PRO A 273 30.55 -8.15 -10.16
N GLU A 274 31.80 -8.45 -9.76
CA GLU A 274 32.81 -9.11 -10.59
C GLU A 274 32.40 -10.54 -10.95
N ASP A 275 32.02 -11.33 -9.96
CA ASP A 275 31.67 -12.74 -10.12
C ASP A 275 30.17 -12.94 -10.31
N LEU A 276 29.34 -12.10 -9.66
CA LEU A 276 27.88 -12.17 -9.69
C LEU A 276 27.27 -10.77 -9.50
N GLY A 277 26.36 -10.37 -10.40
CA GLY A 277 25.54 -9.20 -10.16
C GLY A 277 24.50 -9.46 -9.05
N VAL A 278 24.27 -8.48 -8.19
CA VAL A 278 23.28 -8.58 -7.11
C VAL A 278 22.36 -7.37 -7.13
N VAL A 279 21.06 -7.62 -7.15
CA VAL A 279 20.00 -6.60 -7.08
C VAL A 279 19.11 -6.90 -5.90
N ALA A 280 18.75 -5.89 -5.15
CA ALA A 280 17.75 -5.99 -4.10
C ALA A 280 16.44 -5.31 -4.54
N VAL A 281 15.31 -5.98 -4.36
CA VAL A 281 13.98 -5.41 -4.60
C VAL A 281 13.25 -5.40 -3.28
N SER A 282 12.98 -4.26 -2.75
CA SER A 282 12.03 -3.84 -1.71
C SER A 282 12.58 -2.86 -0.66
N GLN A 283 13.60 -3.16 0.09
CA GLN A 283 14.06 -2.32 1.21
C GLN A 283 15.54 -1.96 1.12
N ILE A 284 15.88 -1.26 0.04
CA ILE A 284 17.20 -0.67 -0.03
C ILE A 284 17.20 0.64 0.76
N LEU A 285 18.19 0.80 1.62
CA LEU A 285 18.46 2.06 2.30
C LEU A 285 19.53 2.82 1.51
N GLU A 286 19.38 4.13 1.40
CA GLU A 286 20.46 4.98 0.89
C GLU A 286 21.74 4.74 1.71
N GLY A 287 22.86 4.64 1.01
CA GLY A 287 24.17 4.35 1.64
C GLY A 287 24.49 2.87 1.79
N THR A 288 23.59 1.94 1.41
CA THR A 288 23.97 0.52 1.31
C THR A 288 24.78 0.27 0.04
N PRO A 289 25.63 -0.78 -0.01
CA PRO A 289 26.36 -1.13 -1.24
C PRO A 289 25.46 -1.68 -2.35
N PHE A 290 24.24 -2.08 -2.03
CA PHE A 290 23.36 -2.78 -2.96
C PHE A 290 22.67 -1.84 -3.96
N THR A 291 22.63 -2.29 -5.19
CA THR A 291 21.82 -1.70 -6.28
C THR A 291 20.43 -2.31 -6.26
N GLY A 292 19.39 -1.53 -6.59
CA GLY A 292 18.06 -2.10 -6.78
C GLY A 292 16.88 -1.13 -6.58
N MET A 293 15.72 -1.68 -6.20
CA MET A 293 14.47 -0.94 -6.06
C MET A 293 14.16 -0.61 -4.60
N GLN A 294 13.99 0.66 -4.31
CA GLN A 294 13.54 1.16 -3.02
C GLN A 294 12.05 1.48 -3.09
N GLN A 295 11.25 0.77 -2.34
CA GLN A 295 9.82 1.08 -2.19
C GLN A 295 9.63 2.45 -1.51
N ASN A 296 8.65 3.20 -2.01
CA ASN A 296 8.39 4.56 -1.53
C ASN A 296 7.38 4.58 -0.38
N GLN A 297 7.83 4.12 0.81
CA GLN A 297 6.99 4.01 2.01
C GLN A 297 6.36 5.35 2.41
N GLN A 298 7.07 6.46 2.20
CA GLN A 298 6.58 7.78 2.56
C GLN A 298 5.38 8.20 1.69
N VAL A 299 5.43 7.89 0.40
CA VAL A 299 4.31 8.15 -0.50
C VAL A 299 3.14 7.22 -0.17
N MET A 300 3.41 5.94 0.12
CA MET A 300 2.35 5.00 0.51
C MET A 300 1.56 5.47 1.73
N GLY A 301 2.24 5.92 2.80
CA GLY A 301 1.57 6.43 3.98
C GLY A 301 0.80 7.73 3.71
N THR A 302 1.35 8.63 2.91
CA THR A 302 0.69 9.88 2.51
C THR A 302 -0.60 9.60 1.73
N TRP A 303 -0.53 8.76 0.70
CA TRP A 303 -1.69 8.42 -0.14
C TRP A 303 -2.75 7.64 0.63
N ALA A 304 -2.36 6.77 1.55
CA ALA A 304 -3.33 6.06 2.40
C ALA A 304 -4.20 7.04 3.22
N VAL A 305 -3.61 8.08 3.79
CA VAL A 305 -4.34 9.13 4.52
C VAL A 305 -5.23 9.94 3.57
N GLU A 306 -4.72 10.34 2.41
CA GLU A 306 -5.49 11.10 1.40
C GLU A 306 -6.69 10.32 0.92
N LEU A 307 -6.51 9.04 0.62
CA LEU A 307 -7.58 8.14 0.20
C LEU A 307 -8.64 8.00 1.30
N LEU A 308 -8.23 7.81 2.57
CA LEU A 308 -9.15 7.71 3.69
C LEU A 308 -9.91 9.02 3.91
N VAL A 309 -9.23 10.16 3.93
CA VAL A 309 -9.87 11.48 4.10
C VAL A 309 -10.83 11.80 2.95
N SER A 310 -10.48 11.42 1.72
CA SER A 310 -11.37 11.53 0.57
C SER A 310 -12.67 10.73 0.77
N ARG A 311 -12.59 9.51 1.30
CA ARG A 311 -13.76 8.70 1.65
C ARG A 311 -14.63 9.38 2.70
N LEU A 312 -14.02 9.85 3.79
CA LEU A 312 -14.75 10.57 4.86
C LEU A 312 -15.47 11.81 4.33
N HIS A 313 -14.81 12.62 3.51
CA HIS A 313 -15.42 13.81 2.91
C HIS A 313 -16.57 13.48 1.95
N ASN A 314 -16.50 12.34 1.27
CA ASN A 314 -17.54 11.85 0.38
C ASN A 314 -18.64 11.09 1.13
N GLN A 315 -18.50 10.84 2.44
CA GLN A 315 -19.37 9.97 3.23
C GLN A 315 -19.46 8.55 2.63
N ASP A 316 -18.34 8.08 2.09
CA ASP A 316 -18.20 6.76 1.52
C ASP A 316 -17.72 5.79 2.61
N PHE A 317 -18.68 5.17 3.27
CA PHE A 317 -18.46 4.21 4.36
C PHE A 317 -18.76 2.79 3.87
N GLY A 318 -18.25 1.82 4.60
CA GLY A 318 -18.48 0.42 4.35
C GLY A 318 -17.52 -0.23 3.40
N LEU A 319 -17.77 -1.51 3.11
CA LEU A 319 -16.99 -2.26 2.15
C LEU A 319 -17.31 -1.79 0.73
N PRO A 320 -16.30 -1.49 -0.10
CA PRO A 320 -16.53 -1.07 -1.48
C PRO A 320 -16.97 -2.24 -2.35
N VAL A 321 -17.93 -2.01 -3.23
CA VAL A 321 -18.29 -2.96 -4.30
C VAL A 321 -17.09 -3.16 -5.25
N TYR A 322 -16.38 -2.05 -5.54
CA TYR A 322 -15.17 -2.05 -6.37
C TYR A 322 -14.02 -1.41 -5.57
N PRO A 323 -13.11 -2.20 -4.98
CA PRO A 323 -11.96 -1.68 -4.27
C PRO A 323 -11.06 -0.83 -5.17
N ARG A 324 -10.70 0.37 -4.72
CA ARG A 324 -9.67 1.18 -5.36
C ARG A 324 -8.30 0.70 -4.88
N ILE A 325 -7.41 0.42 -5.81
CA ILE A 325 -6.02 0.05 -5.56
C ILE A 325 -5.13 1.15 -6.14
N GLU A 326 -4.38 1.82 -5.28
CA GLU A 326 -3.35 2.78 -5.68
C GLU A 326 -1.99 2.09 -5.59
N MET A 327 -1.26 2.06 -6.72
CA MET A 327 0.06 1.44 -6.80
C MET A 327 1.13 2.53 -6.83
N VAL A 328 2.07 2.45 -5.89
CA VAL A 328 3.17 3.42 -5.75
C VAL A 328 4.40 2.86 -6.44
N GLU A 329 4.98 3.65 -7.34
CA GLU A 329 6.24 3.33 -8.00
C GLU A 329 7.41 3.40 -7.03
N SER A 330 8.29 2.40 -7.13
CA SER A 330 9.55 2.37 -6.41
C SER A 330 10.62 3.19 -7.13
N ARG A 331 11.68 3.57 -6.40
CA ARG A 331 12.81 4.31 -6.95
C ARG A 331 13.99 3.36 -7.15
N TRP A 332 14.65 3.46 -8.31
CA TRP A 332 15.94 2.81 -8.53
C TRP A 332 17.04 3.48 -7.74
N ILE A 333 17.84 2.69 -7.02
CA ILE A 333 19.02 3.13 -6.26
C ILE A 333 20.25 2.50 -6.90
N GLU A 334 21.16 3.34 -7.30
CA GLU A 334 22.49 2.88 -7.74
C GLU A 334 23.35 2.56 -6.53
N GLY A 335 23.93 1.37 -6.54
CA GLY A 335 24.91 0.88 -5.60
C GLY A 335 26.16 0.40 -6.34
N ARG A 336 26.87 -0.54 -5.72
CA ARG A 336 28.13 -1.09 -6.26
C ARG A 336 28.03 -2.57 -6.63
N THR A 337 26.86 -3.16 -6.59
CA THR A 337 26.64 -4.61 -6.79
C THR A 337 26.25 -5.00 -8.22
N LEU A 338 26.22 -4.02 -9.15
CA LEU A 338 26.06 -4.25 -10.58
C LEU A 338 27.19 -3.59 -11.38
N ARG A 339 27.43 -4.10 -12.58
CA ARG A 339 28.28 -3.45 -13.58
C ARG A 339 27.73 -2.04 -13.86
N PRO A 340 28.61 -1.06 -14.17
CA PRO A 340 28.15 0.28 -14.55
C PRO A 340 27.14 0.24 -15.69
N ALA A 341 26.21 1.17 -15.70
CA ALA A 341 25.33 1.34 -16.83
C ALA A 341 26.14 1.80 -18.08
N PRO A 342 25.73 1.39 -19.30
CA PRO A 342 26.36 1.88 -20.51
C PRO A 342 26.39 3.42 -20.55
N GLY A 343 27.57 4.01 -20.75
CA GLY A 343 27.76 5.46 -20.79
C GLY A 343 27.89 6.16 -19.43
N ALA A 344 27.82 5.46 -18.30
CA ALA A 344 28.18 6.02 -17.01
C ALA A 344 29.70 6.28 -16.98
N LYS A 345 30.11 7.50 -16.70
CA LYS A 345 31.51 7.81 -16.41
C LYS A 345 31.89 7.14 -15.09
N ALA A 346 32.98 6.38 -15.09
CA ALA A 346 33.56 5.76 -13.91
C ALA A 346 33.96 6.79 -12.86
#